data_0eeb596b0ecccd6e29454bfbb2a6a4e2
#
_entry.id   0eeb596b0ecccd6e29454bfbb2a6a4e2
#
_cell.length_a   1.000
_cell.length_b   1.000
_cell.length_c   1.000
_cell.angle_alpha   90.00
_cell.angle_beta   90.00
_cell.angle_gamma   90.00
#
_symmetry.space_group_name_H-M   'P 1'
#
loop_
_entity.id
_entity.type
_entity.pdbx_description
1 polymer ?
#
loop_
_entity_poly.entity_id
_entity_poly.type
_entity_poly.pdbx_seq_one_letter_code
_entity_poly.pdbx_strand_id
1 'polypeptide(L)'
;MQEFDEIICKPDDLCCGKGVDKLKKADFGSLDDMYDELKRRHISIVEEVVKQHHDMSRINPDSVNTIRVYTVLTDGKANAIYACIRMGNSDRPVDNINAGGMYSPIDMKTGKIAFPACDKQRKVYEKHPRSGCELKGYQIPFWEESIAMCCEAAEKLPQLGYIGWDVAITENGPLFI
;
A
#
# COMPACT_ATOMS: atom_id res chain seq x y z
N MET A 1 -5.76 2.49 21.09
CA MET A 1 -6.05 1.03 21.07
C MET A 1 -7.45 0.66 21.57
N GLN A 2 -8.11 1.45 22.41
CA GLN A 2 -9.47 1.16 22.86
C GLN A 2 -10.55 1.21 21.77
N GLU A 3 -10.31 2.00 20.72
CA GLU A 3 -11.27 2.27 19.63
C GLU A 3 -11.23 1.26 18.48
N PHE A 4 -10.18 0.41 18.41
CA PHE A 4 -9.97 -0.48 17.27
C PHE A 4 -9.91 -1.95 17.71
N ASP A 5 -10.59 -2.80 16.95
CA ASP A 5 -10.57 -4.26 17.17
C ASP A 5 -9.32 -4.92 16.57
N GLU A 6 -8.73 -4.30 15.57
CA GLU A 6 -7.51 -4.74 14.89
C GLU A 6 -6.55 -3.57 14.69
N ILE A 7 -5.26 -3.85 14.76
CA ILE A 7 -4.19 -2.87 14.48
C ILE A 7 -3.14 -3.47 13.55
N ILE A 8 -2.48 -2.61 12.78
CA ILE A 8 -1.20 -2.92 12.13
C ILE A 8 -0.09 -2.49 13.07
N CYS A 9 0.88 -3.35 13.26
CA CYS A 9 2.05 -3.07 14.06
C CYS A 9 3.33 -3.30 13.25
N LYS A 10 4.33 -2.44 13.46
CA LYS A 10 5.62 -2.52 12.76
C LYS A 10 6.74 -1.95 13.62
N PRO A 11 7.95 -2.53 13.56
CA PRO A 11 9.14 -1.93 14.13
C PRO A 11 9.57 -0.71 13.30
N ASP A 12 10.25 0.25 13.90
CA ASP A 12 10.73 1.47 13.25
C ASP A 12 12.12 1.30 12.60
N ASP A 13 12.82 0.23 12.92
CA ASP A 13 14.18 -0.08 12.46
C ASP A 13 14.22 -1.06 11.27
N LEU A 14 13.07 -1.54 10.79
CA LEU A 14 12.97 -2.47 9.67
C LEU A 14 12.32 -1.83 8.44
N CYS A 15 12.61 -2.37 7.27
CA CYS A 15 12.08 -1.92 6.00
C CYS A 15 11.51 -3.08 5.17
N CYS A 16 10.89 -2.77 4.02
CA CYS A 16 10.43 -3.74 3.03
C CYS A 16 9.34 -4.69 3.57
N GLY A 17 8.47 -4.21 4.46
CA GLY A 17 7.39 -5.02 5.04
C GLY A 17 7.85 -6.08 6.05
N LYS A 18 9.13 -6.05 6.46
CA LYS A 18 9.63 -6.94 7.51
C LYS A 18 9.07 -6.51 8.85
N GLY A 19 8.61 -7.49 9.64
CA GLY A 19 8.07 -7.24 10.98
C GLY A 19 6.68 -6.58 11.00
N VAL A 20 6.10 -6.26 9.83
CA VAL A 20 4.71 -5.79 9.74
C VAL A 20 3.78 -6.96 10.04
N ASP A 21 2.88 -6.75 10.98
CA ASP A 21 1.89 -7.75 11.38
C ASP A 21 0.56 -7.10 11.73
N LYS A 22 -0.50 -7.90 11.70
CA LYS A 22 -1.83 -7.49 12.12
C LYS A 22 -2.21 -8.24 13.39
N LEU A 23 -2.52 -7.48 14.43
CA LEU A 23 -2.96 -8.03 15.72
C LEU A 23 -4.44 -7.73 15.92
N LYS A 24 -5.17 -8.72 16.44
CA LYS A 24 -6.56 -8.61 16.82
C LYS A 24 -6.68 -8.52 18.32
N LYS A 25 -7.45 -7.59 18.82
CA LYS A 25 -7.73 -7.45 20.26
C LYS A 25 -8.29 -8.73 20.86
N ALA A 26 -9.10 -9.47 20.11
CA ALA A 26 -9.72 -10.72 20.56
C ALA A 26 -8.72 -11.86 20.81
N ASP A 27 -7.47 -11.76 20.29
CA ASP A 27 -6.43 -12.77 20.49
C ASP A 27 -5.72 -12.61 21.86
N PHE A 28 -6.07 -11.57 22.64
CA PHE A 28 -5.46 -11.23 23.93
C PHE A 28 -6.51 -11.21 25.05
N GLY A 29 -6.09 -11.58 26.25
CA GLY A 29 -6.96 -11.55 27.45
C GLY A 29 -7.30 -10.13 27.90
N SER A 30 -6.40 -9.18 27.64
CA SER A 30 -6.57 -7.76 27.99
C SER A 30 -5.77 -6.86 27.04
N LEU A 31 -6.00 -5.54 27.11
CA LEU A 31 -5.18 -4.55 26.42
C LEU A 31 -3.75 -4.50 26.95
N ASP A 32 -3.56 -4.78 28.23
CA ASP A 32 -2.24 -4.82 28.86
C ASP A 32 -1.42 -6.00 28.31
N ASP A 33 -2.04 -7.17 28.12
CA ASP A 33 -1.39 -8.33 27.48
C ASP A 33 -0.97 -8.01 26.04
N MET A 34 -1.85 -7.34 25.30
CA MET A 34 -1.54 -6.88 23.93
C MET A 34 -0.37 -5.88 23.91
N TYR A 35 -0.35 -4.95 24.86
CA TYR A 35 0.72 -3.96 24.98
C TYR A 35 2.06 -4.59 25.37
N ASP A 36 2.05 -5.56 26.29
CA ASP A 36 3.25 -6.30 26.68
C ASP A 36 3.80 -7.13 25.52
N GLU A 37 2.93 -7.71 24.69
CA GLU A 37 3.36 -8.39 23.46
C GLU A 37 4.02 -7.42 22.46
N LEU A 38 3.47 -6.20 22.27
CA LEU A 38 4.09 -5.18 21.44
C LEU A 38 5.49 -4.81 21.94
N LYS A 39 5.65 -4.62 23.26
CA LYS A 39 6.96 -4.37 23.87
C LYS A 39 7.93 -5.51 23.67
N ARG A 40 7.48 -6.75 23.92
CA ARG A 40 8.30 -7.96 23.74
C ARG A 40 8.84 -8.10 22.32
N ARG A 41 8.02 -7.67 21.34
CA ARG A 41 8.36 -7.69 19.90
C ARG A 41 9.12 -6.45 19.43
N HIS A 42 9.43 -5.50 20.32
CA HIS A 42 10.05 -4.21 19.99
C HIS A 42 9.26 -3.41 18.93
N ILE A 43 7.93 -3.46 19.00
CA ILE A 43 7.05 -2.72 18.11
C ILE A 43 6.92 -1.28 18.63
N SER A 44 7.27 -0.32 17.80
CA SER A 44 7.21 1.12 18.10
C SER A 44 6.12 1.87 17.33
N ILE A 45 5.65 1.30 16.20
CA ILE A 45 4.63 1.93 15.37
C ILE A 45 3.36 1.07 15.39
N VAL A 46 2.24 1.71 15.73
CA VAL A 46 0.90 1.11 15.72
C VAL A 46 -0.01 1.99 14.88
N GLU A 47 -0.68 1.38 13.91
CA GLU A 47 -1.55 2.08 12.97
C GLU A 47 -2.92 1.42 12.90
N GLU A 48 -3.92 2.20 12.50
CA GLU A 48 -5.23 1.68 12.12
C GLU A 48 -5.12 0.77 10.90
N VAL A 49 -5.94 -0.28 10.86
CA VAL A 49 -6.07 -1.13 9.67
C VAL A 49 -6.79 -0.37 8.57
N VAL A 50 -6.10 -0.12 7.47
CA VAL A 50 -6.71 0.52 6.29
C VAL A 50 -7.76 -0.41 5.68
N LYS A 51 -8.98 0.08 5.55
CA LYS A 51 -10.06 -0.58 4.80
C LYS A 51 -9.99 -0.11 3.35
N GLN A 52 -9.38 -0.94 2.50
CA GLN A 52 -9.23 -0.59 1.09
C GLN A 52 -10.58 -0.62 0.34
N HIS A 53 -10.67 0.16 -0.72
CA HIS A 53 -11.81 0.22 -1.64
C HIS A 53 -12.19 -1.18 -2.14
N HIS A 54 -13.48 -1.44 -2.32
CA HIS A 54 -13.96 -2.76 -2.76
C HIS A 54 -13.36 -3.21 -4.08
N ASP A 55 -13.15 -2.33 -5.05
CA ASP A 55 -12.46 -2.67 -6.30
C ASP A 55 -10.99 -3.07 -6.07
N MET A 56 -10.30 -2.41 -5.14
CA MET A 56 -8.94 -2.83 -4.78
C MET A 56 -8.96 -4.21 -4.11
N SER A 57 -9.96 -4.49 -3.27
CA SER A 57 -10.14 -5.80 -2.63
C SER A 57 -10.44 -6.91 -3.63
N ARG A 58 -11.05 -6.61 -4.79
CA ARG A 58 -11.23 -7.59 -5.88
C ARG A 58 -9.92 -8.06 -6.49
N ILE A 59 -8.87 -7.23 -6.48
CA ILE A 59 -7.54 -7.64 -6.92
C ILE A 59 -6.94 -8.60 -5.89
N ASN A 60 -6.84 -8.16 -4.64
CA ASN A 60 -6.41 -8.98 -3.52
C ASN A 60 -7.05 -8.48 -2.21
N PRO A 61 -7.89 -9.30 -1.54
CA PRO A 61 -8.52 -8.90 -0.29
C PRO A 61 -7.62 -9.08 0.95
N ASP A 62 -6.54 -9.86 0.86
CA ASP A 62 -5.74 -10.28 2.02
C ASP A 62 -4.72 -9.23 2.46
N SER A 63 -4.36 -8.31 1.57
CA SER A 63 -3.49 -7.17 1.88
C SER A 63 -3.98 -5.89 1.21
N VAL A 64 -3.60 -4.75 1.75
CA VAL A 64 -3.80 -3.47 1.07
C VAL A 64 -2.97 -3.48 -0.21
N ASN A 65 -3.63 -3.28 -1.37
CA ASN A 65 -2.95 -3.10 -2.65
C ASN A 65 -2.62 -1.62 -2.79
N THR A 66 -1.34 -1.28 -2.80
CA THR A 66 -0.91 0.11 -2.81
C THR A 66 -0.53 0.59 -4.20
N ILE A 67 -0.73 1.87 -4.48
CA ILE A 67 -0.11 2.50 -5.64
C ILE A 67 1.13 3.26 -5.19
N ARG A 68 2.27 2.98 -5.82
CA ARG A 68 3.50 3.74 -5.68
C ARG A 68 3.53 4.81 -6.76
N VAL A 69 3.40 6.08 -6.36
CA VAL A 69 3.48 7.23 -7.25
C VAL A 69 4.83 7.93 -7.07
N TYR A 70 5.48 8.27 -8.16
CA TYR A 70 6.73 9.03 -8.13
C TYR A 70 6.49 10.44 -8.65
N THR A 71 6.85 11.42 -7.84
CA THR A 71 6.77 12.85 -8.18
C THR A 71 8.15 13.46 -8.32
N VAL A 72 8.29 14.40 -9.25
CA VAL A 72 9.46 15.27 -9.41
C VAL A 72 9.00 16.71 -9.24
N LEU A 73 9.73 17.46 -8.43
CA LEU A 73 9.51 18.88 -8.23
C LEU A 73 10.48 19.69 -9.11
N THR A 74 9.94 20.53 -9.98
CA THR A 74 10.72 21.42 -10.85
C THR A 74 10.11 22.82 -10.78
N ASP A 75 10.92 23.81 -10.47
CA ASP A 75 10.51 25.22 -10.38
C ASP A 75 9.28 25.44 -9.46
N GLY A 76 9.25 24.72 -8.34
CA GLY A 76 8.17 24.79 -7.35
C GLY A 76 6.88 24.07 -7.73
N LYS A 77 6.85 23.40 -8.90
CA LYS A 77 5.70 22.61 -9.36
C LYS A 77 6.03 21.12 -9.40
N ALA A 78 5.16 20.33 -8.77
CA ALA A 78 5.30 18.89 -8.78
C ALA A 78 4.57 18.26 -9.96
N ASN A 79 5.19 17.22 -10.54
CA ASN A 79 4.61 16.40 -11.59
C ASN A 79 4.78 14.92 -11.24
N ALA A 80 3.71 14.15 -11.32
CA ALA A 80 3.79 12.71 -11.22
C ALA A 80 4.31 12.14 -12.55
N ILE A 81 5.42 11.42 -12.49
CA ILE A 81 6.14 10.95 -13.69
C ILE A 81 5.95 9.46 -13.95
N TYR A 82 5.62 8.68 -12.92
CA TYR A 82 5.43 7.25 -13.01
C TYR A 82 4.59 6.76 -11.84
N ALA A 83 3.82 5.72 -12.07
CA ALA A 83 3.16 4.98 -11.00
C ALA A 83 3.09 3.48 -11.31
N CYS A 84 3.05 2.67 -10.26
CA CYS A 84 2.76 1.25 -10.36
C CYS A 84 1.85 0.82 -9.21
N ILE A 85 1.03 -0.18 -9.45
CA ILE A 85 0.32 -0.90 -8.40
C ILE A 85 1.23 -1.98 -7.82
N ARG A 86 1.22 -2.14 -6.51
CA ARG A 86 1.84 -3.24 -5.77
C ARG A 86 0.72 -4.09 -5.18
N MET A 87 0.86 -5.39 -5.27
CA MET A 87 -0.16 -6.36 -4.87
C MET A 87 0.49 -7.48 -4.09
N GLY A 88 -0.07 -7.85 -2.95
CA GLY A 88 0.35 -9.03 -2.22
C GLY A 88 0.00 -10.31 -2.98
N ASN A 89 0.74 -11.37 -2.72
CA ASN A 89 0.48 -12.70 -3.29
C ASN A 89 0.66 -13.80 -2.22
N SER A 90 0.36 -13.48 -0.99
CA SER A 90 0.46 -14.36 0.17
C SER A 90 -0.66 -14.03 1.17
N ASP A 91 -0.78 -14.82 2.23
CA ASP A 91 -1.72 -14.59 3.34
C ASP A 91 -1.26 -13.47 4.29
N ARG A 92 -0.13 -12.84 3.99
CA ARG A 92 0.42 -11.75 4.81
C ARG A 92 -0.24 -10.41 4.46
N PRO A 93 -0.37 -9.49 5.42
CA PRO A 93 -1.00 -8.19 5.21
C PRO A 93 -0.09 -7.19 4.46
N VAL A 94 0.88 -7.68 3.68
CA VAL A 94 1.89 -6.86 2.97
C VAL A 94 1.86 -7.12 1.47
N ASP A 95 1.99 -6.06 0.69
CA ASP A 95 2.05 -6.08 -0.77
C ASP A 95 3.49 -6.02 -1.34
N ASN A 96 4.49 -6.00 -0.46
CA ASN A 96 5.87 -5.76 -0.85
C ASN A 96 6.43 -6.89 -1.74
N ILE A 97 7.11 -6.52 -2.82
CA ILE A 97 7.71 -7.45 -3.78
C ILE A 97 8.75 -8.39 -3.12
N ASN A 98 9.44 -7.93 -2.08
CA ASN A 98 10.40 -8.76 -1.33
C ASN A 98 9.72 -9.79 -0.43
N ALA A 99 8.45 -9.59 -0.11
CA ALA A 99 7.61 -10.53 0.64
C ALA A 99 6.81 -11.48 -0.27
N GLY A 100 7.15 -11.55 -1.56
CA GLY A 100 6.45 -12.37 -2.54
C GLY A 100 5.35 -11.65 -3.30
N GLY A 101 5.22 -10.34 -3.13
CA GLY A 101 4.28 -9.51 -3.88
C GLY A 101 4.67 -9.36 -5.36
N MET A 102 3.78 -8.73 -6.09
CA MET A 102 3.95 -8.42 -7.50
C MET A 102 3.61 -6.97 -7.78
N TYR A 103 4.02 -6.46 -8.92
CA TYR A 103 3.72 -5.10 -9.35
C TYR A 103 3.40 -5.03 -10.84
N SER A 104 2.68 -3.97 -11.24
CA SER A 104 2.50 -3.61 -12.64
C SER A 104 2.47 -2.09 -12.78
N PRO A 105 3.06 -1.51 -13.86
CA PRO A 105 2.91 -0.11 -14.19
C PRO A 105 1.44 0.28 -14.41
N ILE A 106 1.13 1.53 -14.05
CA ILE A 106 -0.16 2.15 -14.32
C ILE A 106 0.02 3.16 -15.47
N ASP A 107 -0.89 3.17 -16.42
CA ASP A 107 -0.94 4.20 -17.47
C ASP A 107 -1.31 5.53 -16.82
N MET A 108 -0.39 6.49 -16.88
CA MET A 108 -0.52 7.79 -16.22
C MET A 108 -1.70 8.63 -16.69
N LYS A 109 -2.16 8.41 -17.93
CA LYS A 109 -3.28 9.18 -18.51
C LYS A 109 -4.64 8.62 -18.12
N THR A 110 -4.73 7.30 -18.00
CA THR A 110 -6.01 6.62 -17.81
C THR A 110 -6.21 6.05 -16.41
N GLY A 111 -5.15 5.89 -15.63
CA GLY A 111 -5.20 5.23 -14.33
C GLY A 111 -5.46 3.72 -14.42
N LYS A 112 -5.23 3.12 -15.58
CA LYS A 112 -5.41 1.67 -15.78
C LYS A 112 -4.09 0.94 -15.63
N ILE A 113 -4.15 -0.28 -15.09
CA ILE A 113 -3.00 -1.19 -15.10
C ILE A 113 -2.59 -1.44 -16.56
N ALA A 114 -1.35 -1.07 -16.91
CA ALA A 114 -0.91 -1.03 -18.31
C ALA A 114 -0.47 -2.40 -18.84
N PHE A 115 0.08 -3.25 -17.97
CA PHE A 115 0.69 -4.53 -18.34
C PHE A 115 0.27 -5.65 -17.37
N PRO A 116 0.50 -6.93 -17.73
CA PRO A 116 0.49 -8.00 -16.74
C PRO A 116 1.44 -7.69 -15.58
N ALA A 117 1.14 -8.19 -14.38
CA ALA A 117 2.03 -8.01 -13.25
C ALA A 117 3.26 -8.92 -13.34
N CYS A 118 4.32 -8.54 -12.65
CA CYS A 118 5.48 -9.41 -12.47
C CYS A 118 5.95 -9.40 -11.00
N ASP A 119 6.54 -10.52 -10.58
CA ASP A 119 7.20 -10.66 -9.29
C ASP A 119 8.71 -10.38 -9.36
N LYS A 120 9.39 -10.52 -8.22
CA LYS A 120 10.84 -10.34 -8.12
C LYS A 120 11.64 -11.33 -8.99
N GLN A 121 11.10 -12.51 -9.28
CA GLN A 121 11.71 -13.53 -10.14
C GLN A 121 11.41 -13.30 -11.63
N ARG A 122 10.73 -12.20 -11.97
CA ARG A 122 10.28 -11.84 -13.32
C ARG A 122 9.23 -12.79 -13.90
N LYS A 123 8.55 -13.56 -13.05
CA LYS A 123 7.40 -14.34 -13.48
C LYS A 123 6.24 -13.39 -13.78
N VAL A 124 5.60 -13.61 -14.91
CA VAL A 124 4.51 -12.75 -15.43
C VAL A 124 3.15 -13.36 -15.08
N TYR A 125 2.20 -12.49 -14.70
CA TYR A 125 0.85 -12.85 -14.27
C TYR A 125 -0.18 -11.98 -15.00
N GLU A 126 -0.94 -12.59 -15.90
CA GLU A 126 -2.07 -11.94 -16.58
C GLU A 126 -3.23 -11.68 -15.60
N LYS A 127 -3.44 -12.62 -14.68
CA LYS A 127 -4.42 -12.57 -13.61
C LYS A 127 -3.74 -12.66 -12.26
N HIS A 128 -4.36 -12.06 -11.25
CA HIS A 128 -3.90 -12.24 -9.88
C HIS A 128 -4.05 -13.71 -9.46
N PRO A 129 -2.99 -14.40 -9.00
CA PRO A 129 -3.00 -15.86 -8.82
C PRO A 129 -4.03 -16.36 -7.81
N ARG A 130 -4.35 -15.56 -6.80
CA ARG A 130 -5.28 -15.94 -5.73
C ARG A 130 -6.74 -15.59 -6.05
N SER A 131 -6.98 -14.38 -6.54
CA SER A 131 -8.35 -13.91 -6.83
C SER A 131 -8.83 -14.25 -8.24
N GLY A 132 -7.93 -14.54 -9.18
CA GLY A 132 -8.26 -14.70 -10.59
C GLY A 132 -8.61 -13.38 -11.30
N CYS A 133 -8.47 -12.24 -10.63
CA CYS A 133 -8.77 -10.92 -11.20
C CYS A 133 -7.86 -10.63 -12.39
N GLU A 134 -8.46 -10.22 -13.52
CA GLU A 134 -7.73 -9.73 -14.70
C GLU A 134 -7.02 -8.43 -14.33
N LEU A 135 -5.70 -8.36 -14.56
CA LEU A 135 -4.90 -7.22 -14.14
C LEU A 135 -4.80 -6.14 -15.21
N LYS A 136 -4.38 -6.49 -16.42
CA LYS A 136 -4.23 -5.52 -17.51
C LYS A 136 -5.56 -4.87 -17.86
N GLY A 137 -5.57 -3.54 -17.88
CA GLY A 137 -6.76 -2.73 -18.16
C GLY A 137 -7.65 -2.49 -16.95
N TYR A 138 -7.30 -3.03 -15.77
CA TYR A 138 -8.02 -2.77 -14.53
C TYR A 138 -7.94 -1.29 -14.15
N GLN A 139 -9.09 -0.65 -13.88
CA GLN A 139 -9.17 0.75 -13.51
C GLN A 139 -8.86 0.92 -12.01
N ILE A 140 -7.90 1.77 -11.68
CA ILE A 140 -7.65 2.19 -10.30
C ILE A 140 -8.69 3.25 -9.92
N PRO A 141 -9.45 3.03 -8.82
CA PRO A 141 -10.39 4.04 -8.32
C PRO A 141 -9.64 5.29 -7.83
N PHE A 142 -10.31 6.45 -7.86
CA PHE A 142 -9.76 7.73 -7.38
C PHE A 142 -8.37 8.07 -7.95
N TRP A 143 -8.15 7.73 -9.23
CA TRP A 143 -6.83 7.91 -9.85
C TRP A 143 -6.39 9.37 -9.88
N GLU A 144 -7.26 10.25 -10.37
CA GLU A 144 -6.93 11.68 -10.52
C GLU A 144 -6.69 12.33 -9.16
N GLU A 145 -7.52 12.00 -8.17
CA GLU A 145 -7.39 12.47 -6.80
C GLU A 145 -6.08 11.97 -6.16
N SER A 146 -5.67 10.75 -6.44
CA SER A 146 -4.41 10.19 -5.95
C SER A 146 -3.20 10.93 -6.50
N ILE A 147 -3.22 11.24 -7.79
CA ILE A 147 -2.14 12.01 -8.43
C ILE A 147 -2.10 13.45 -7.91
N ALA A 148 -3.27 14.10 -7.80
CA ALA A 148 -3.37 15.45 -7.24
C ALA A 148 -2.82 15.52 -5.81
N MET A 149 -3.25 14.59 -4.95
CA MET A 149 -2.80 14.50 -3.55
C MET A 149 -1.27 14.35 -3.45
N CYS A 150 -0.65 13.51 -4.28
CA CYS A 150 0.81 13.32 -4.30
C CYS A 150 1.55 14.58 -4.76
N CYS A 151 1.05 15.26 -5.80
CA CYS A 151 1.65 16.50 -6.30
C CYS A 151 1.53 17.62 -5.28
N GLU A 152 0.36 17.83 -4.68
CA GLU A 152 0.15 18.84 -3.64
C GLU A 152 1.04 18.61 -2.41
N ALA A 153 1.20 17.35 -2.00
CA ALA A 153 2.08 17.00 -0.90
C ALA A 153 3.57 17.27 -1.24
N ALA A 154 3.99 16.95 -2.47
CA ALA A 154 5.35 17.20 -2.92
C ALA A 154 5.69 18.71 -2.96
N GLU A 155 4.76 19.56 -3.36
CA GLU A 155 4.93 21.03 -3.38
C GLU A 155 5.10 21.63 -1.98
N LYS A 156 4.58 20.96 -0.94
CA LYS A 156 4.78 21.35 0.47
C LYS A 156 6.14 20.93 1.03
N LEU A 157 6.91 20.15 0.29
CA LEU A 157 8.22 19.64 0.67
C LEU A 157 9.30 20.07 -0.34
N PRO A 158 9.53 21.37 -0.53
CA PRO A 158 10.39 21.90 -1.61
C PRO A 158 11.85 21.48 -1.54
N GLN A 159 12.31 21.00 -0.39
CA GLN A 159 13.64 20.44 -0.19
C GLN A 159 13.80 19.04 -0.79
N LEU A 160 12.72 18.36 -1.16
CA LEU A 160 12.72 17.02 -1.73
C LEU A 160 12.34 17.09 -3.21
N GLY A 161 13.32 17.08 -4.08
CA GLY A 161 13.10 17.17 -5.53
C GLY A 161 12.49 15.92 -6.17
N TYR A 162 12.54 14.77 -5.47
CA TYR A 162 12.01 13.49 -5.94
C TYR A 162 11.45 12.69 -4.77
N ILE A 163 10.18 12.27 -4.87
CA ILE A 163 9.51 11.52 -3.82
C ILE A 163 8.78 10.33 -4.41
N GLY A 164 8.85 9.17 -3.72
CA GLY A 164 8.02 8.01 -3.98
C GLY A 164 6.97 7.86 -2.88
N TRP A 165 5.71 8.03 -3.24
CA TRP A 165 4.56 7.98 -2.36
C TRP A 165 3.95 6.58 -2.33
N ASP A 166 3.61 6.07 -1.17
CA ASP A 166 2.77 4.90 -1.02
C ASP A 166 1.34 5.35 -0.70
N VAL A 167 0.40 4.99 -1.56
CA VAL A 167 -1.00 5.40 -1.47
C VAL A 167 -1.91 4.18 -1.42
N ALA A 168 -2.72 4.09 -0.40
CA ALA A 168 -3.85 3.17 -0.31
C ALA A 168 -5.12 3.86 -0.85
N ILE A 169 -5.99 3.10 -1.48
CA ILE A 169 -7.29 3.58 -1.94
C ILE A 169 -8.37 3.03 -1.01
N THR A 170 -9.12 3.93 -0.37
CA THR A 170 -10.26 3.62 0.50
C THR A 170 -11.58 3.95 -0.20
N GLU A 171 -12.72 3.59 0.42
CA GLU A 171 -14.04 4.01 -0.07
C GLU A 171 -14.23 5.54 -0.08
N ASN A 172 -13.44 6.25 0.73
CA ASN A 172 -13.53 7.72 0.88
C ASN A 172 -12.45 8.47 0.07
N GLY A 173 -11.65 7.76 -0.74
CA GLY A 173 -10.57 8.33 -1.53
C GLY A 173 -9.18 7.82 -1.16
N PRO A 174 -8.11 8.45 -1.72
CA PRO A 174 -6.73 8.06 -1.48
C PRO A 174 -6.24 8.46 -0.08
N LEU A 175 -5.31 7.66 0.46
CA LEU A 175 -4.69 7.86 1.77
C LEU A 175 -3.19 7.52 1.67
N PHE A 176 -2.30 8.36 2.20
CA PHE A 176 -0.90 8.00 2.39
C PHE A 176 -0.72 6.95 3.49
N ILE A 177 0.21 6.01 3.29
CA ILE A 177 0.54 4.96 4.26
C ILE A 177 2.05 4.77 4.45
#